data_bc5f28c446d157f2c0cb46acbd22f5ef
#
_entry.id   bc5f28c446d157f2c0cb46acbd22f5ef
#
_cell.length_a   1.000
_cell.length_b   1.000
_cell.length_c   1.000
_cell.angle_alpha   90.00
_cell.angle_beta   90.00
_cell.angle_gamma   90.00
#
_symmetry.space_group_name_H-M   'P 1'
#
loop_
_entity.id
_entity.type
_entity.pdbx_description
1 polymer ?
#
loop_
_entity_poly.entity_id
_entity_poly.type
_entity_poly.pdbx_seq_one_letter_code
_entity_poly.pdbx_strand_id
1 'polypeptide(L)'
;MADFGREDLSGSTFDWTDLSRSTFRAASLSDVTIRGTDLHRVKMTGVELYDVDISGDINGLRINGVDVTRFVADEVDRREPERALMRPEDPAGFVAAWDLLETLARHRWFLRFTT
;
A
#
# COMPACT_ATOMS: atom_id res chain seq x y z
N MET A 1 13.74 -24.80 -1.64
CA MET A 1 12.61 -24.22 -0.91
C MET A 1 12.92 -24.24 0.58
N ALA A 2 12.87 -23.11 1.24
CA ALA A 2 13.21 -23.01 2.67
C ALA A 2 11.96 -23.18 3.53
N ASP A 3 12.13 -23.84 4.66
CA ASP A 3 11.08 -24.01 5.65
C ASP A 3 11.59 -23.48 6.99
N PHE A 4 10.94 -22.42 7.49
CA PHE A 4 11.30 -21.77 8.74
C PHE A 4 10.22 -22.07 9.78
N GLY A 5 10.19 -23.29 10.30
CA GLY A 5 9.22 -23.68 11.30
C GLY A 5 9.72 -23.41 12.72
N ARG A 6 8.91 -22.72 13.53
CA ARG A 6 9.18 -22.45 14.94
C ARG A 6 10.50 -21.72 15.20
N GLU A 7 10.90 -20.89 14.25
CA GLU A 7 12.11 -20.11 14.40
C GLU A 7 11.80 -18.67 14.76
N ASP A 8 12.72 -18.03 15.46
CA ASP A 8 12.65 -16.63 15.80
C ASP A 8 13.49 -15.86 14.77
N LEU A 9 12.79 -15.21 13.84
CA LEU A 9 13.40 -14.37 12.81
C LEU A 9 13.18 -12.89 13.09
N SER A 10 12.85 -12.54 14.33
CA SER A 10 12.61 -11.15 14.69
C SER A 10 13.86 -10.31 14.44
N GLY A 11 13.65 -9.07 14.01
CA GLY A 11 14.73 -8.17 13.65
C GLY A 11 15.37 -8.44 12.30
N SER A 12 14.93 -9.47 11.58
CA SER A 12 15.48 -9.79 10.26
C SER A 12 15.05 -8.78 9.21
N THR A 13 15.89 -8.59 8.21
CA THR A 13 15.60 -7.77 7.05
C THR A 13 15.55 -8.64 5.81
N PHE A 14 14.48 -8.50 5.03
CA PHE A 14 14.36 -9.15 3.73
C PHE A 14 14.46 -8.05 2.67
N ASP A 15 15.63 -7.95 2.04
CA ASP A 15 15.95 -6.88 1.11
C ASP A 15 16.27 -7.48 -0.25
N TRP A 16 15.59 -7.00 -1.29
CA TRP A 16 15.71 -7.53 -2.65
C TRP A 16 15.47 -9.05 -2.70
N THR A 17 14.53 -9.51 -1.89
CA THR A 17 14.25 -10.93 -1.71
C THR A 17 12.93 -11.28 -2.38
N ASP A 18 12.90 -12.40 -3.08
CA ASP A 18 11.67 -12.92 -3.68
C ASP A 18 11.04 -13.90 -2.70
N LEU A 19 9.92 -13.50 -2.10
CA LEU A 19 9.12 -14.32 -1.20
C LEU A 19 7.80 -14.76 -1.85
N SER A 20 7.71 -14.67 -3.18
CA SER A 20 6.49 -15.08 -3.88
C SER A 20 6.21 -16.56 -3.62
N ARG A 21 4.94 -16.90 -3.54
CA ARG A 21 4.44 -18.25 -3.25
C ARG A 21 4.86 -18.80 -1.87
N SER A 22 5.31 -17.94 -0.98
CA SER A 22 5.59 -18.32 0.40
C SER A 22 4.31 -18.33 1.24
N THR A 23 4.33 -19.12 2.31
CA THR A 23 3.22 -19.21 3.24
C THR A 23 3.67 -18.81 4.63
N PHE A 24 2.91 -17.92 5.27
CA PHE A 24 3.11 -17.53 6.66
C PHE A 24 1.93 -18.08 7.46
N ARG A 25 2.19 -19.03 8.34
CA ARG A 25 1.16 -19.66 9.16
C ARG A 25 1.50 -19.50 10.63
N ALA A 26 0.50 -19.07 11.42
CA ALA A 26 0.67 -18.91 12.86
C ALA A 26 1.94 -18.08 13.18
N ALA A 27 2.26 -17.13 12.32
CA ALA A 27 3.43 -16.29 12.45
C ALA A 27 3.04 -14.95 13.06
N SER A 28 3.96 -14.33 13.78
CA SER A 28 3.79 -12.95 14.24
C SER A 28 4.52 -12.02 13.30
N LEU A 29 3.79 -11.07 12.74
CA LEU A 29 4.35 -9.98 11.94
C LEU A 29 4.10 -8.64 12.63
N SER A 30 4.14 -8.64 13.96
CA SER A 30 3.97 -7.43 14.74
C SER A 30 5.19 -6.52 14.58
N ASP A 31 4.91 -5.21 14.49
CA ASP A 31 5.95 -4.19 14.35
C ASP A 31 6.80 -4.36 13.08
N VAL A 32 6.24 -5.01 12.06
CA VAL A 32 6.90 -5.20 10.78
C VAL A 32 6.64 -3.99 9.89
N THR A 33 7.67 -3.55 9.18
CA THR A 33 7.56 -2.53 8.15
C THR A 33 7.71 -3.17 6.79
N ILE A 34 6.75 -2.92 5.89
CA ILE A 34 6.78 -3.40 4.51
C ILE A 34 6.82 -2.16 3.62
N ARG A 35 7.91 -1.98 2.88
CA ARG A 35 8.13 -0.80 2.03
C ARG A 35 8.57 -1.20 0.64
N GLY A 36 8.06 -0.48 -0.35
CA GLY A 36 8.46 -0.67 -1.73
C GLY A 36 8.26 -2.09 -2.21
N THR A 37 7.24 -2.77 -1.67
CA THR A 37 7.02 -4.19 -1.87
C THR A 37 5.80 -4.41 -2.75
N ASP A 38 5.90 -5.40 -3.61
CA ASP A 38 4.82 -5.83 -4.48
C ASP A 38 4.00 -6.91 -3.76
N LEU A 39 2.73 -6.61 -3.48
CA LEU A 39 1.82 -7.54 -2.82
C LEU A 39 0.65 -7.87 -3.74
N HIS A 40 0.94 -8.44 -4.89
CA HIS A 40 -0.08 -8.89 -5.84
C HIS A 40 -0.61 -10.27 -5.44
N ARG A 41 -1.93 -10.41 -5.42
CA ARG A 41 -2.63 -11.68 -5.18
C ARG A 41 -2.28 -12.30 -3.84
N VAL A 42 -1.97 -11.48 -2.85
CA VAL A 42 -1.72 -11.95 -1.49
C VAL A 42 -3.05 -12.24 -0.81
N LYS A 43 -3.11 -13.33 -0.06
CA LYS A 43 -4.28 -13.74 0.69
C LYS A 43 -3.95 -13.78 2.17
N MET A 44 -4.68 -13.02 2.95
CA MET A 44 -4.55 -13.03 4.41
C MET A 44 -5.86 -13.49 5.01
N THR A 45 -5.86 -14.65 5.63
CA THR A 45 -7.06 -15.27 6.18
C THR A 45 -6.87 -15.54 7.67
N GLY A 46 -7.86 -15.19 8.47
CA GLY A 46 -7.79 -15.42 9.92
C GLY A 46 -6.73 -14.59 10.61
N VAL A 47 -6.40 -13.44 10.05
CA VAL A 47 -5.39 -12.54 10.59
C VAL A 47 -6.02 -11.55 11.57
N GLU A 48 -5.22 -11.07 12.50
CA GLU A 48 -5.58 -9.96 13.38
C GLU A 48 -4.90 -8.70 12.87
N LEU A 49 -5.69 -7.71 12.49
CA LEU A 49 -5.20 -6.45 11.94
C LEU A 49 -5.56 -5.31 12.88
N TYR A 50 -4.75 -5.11 13.90
CA TYR A 50 -4.88 -4.01 14.83
C TYR A 50 -3.76 -3.01 14.60
N ASP A 51 -4.13 -1.74 14.49
CA ASP A 51 -3.16 -0.64 14.31
C ASP A 51 -2.27 -0.83 13.07
N VAL A 52 -2.88 -1.37 12.00
CA VAL A 52 -2.19 -1.55 10.71
C VAL A 52 -2.44 -0.34 9.82
N ASP A 53 -1.38 0.18 9.23
CA ASP A 53 -1.44 1.34 8.33
C ASP A 53 -0.94 0.91 6.95
N ILE A 54 -1.78 1.11 5.94
CA ILE A 54 -1.47 0.72 4.56
C ILE A 54 -1.55 1.95 3.67
N SER A 55 -0.46 2.24 2.97
CA SER A 55 -0.40 3.33 2.01
C SER A 55 0.21 2.83 0.71
N GLY A 56 -0.27 3.29 -0.41
CA GLY A 56 0.29 2.93 -1.70
C GLY A 56 -0.73 2.93 -2.81
N ASP A 57 -0.37 2.29 -3.90
CA ASP A 57 -1.26 2.09 -5.04
C ASP A 57 -2.13 0.86 -4.77
N ILE A 58 -3.41 1.09 -4.56
CA ILE A 58 -4.34 0.05 -4.12
C ILE A 58 -5.37 -0.19 -5.21
N ASN A 59 -5.49 -1.42 -5.66
CA ASN A 59 -6.50 -1.84 -6.60
C ASN A 59 -6.93 -3.27 -6.27
N GLY A 60 -8.23 -3.49 -6.17
CA GLY A 60 -8.77 -4.81 -5.87
C GLY A 60 -8.53 -5.26 -4.43
N LEU A 61 -8.29 -4.33 -3.53
CA LEU A 61 -8.12 -4.67 -2.12
C LEU A 61 -9.48 -5.03 -1.51
N ARG A 62 -9.54 -6.21 -0.92
CA ARG A 62 -10.75 -6.71 -0.27
C ARG A 62 -10.49 -6.94 1.21
N ILE A 63 -11.42 -6.48 2.04
CA ILE A 63 -11.38 -6.67 3.47
C ILE A 63 -12.70 -7.30 3.89
N ASN A 64 -12.62 -8.49 4.47
CA ASN A 64 -13.80 -9.28 4.85
C ASN A 64 -14.78 -9.43 3.68
N GLY A 65 -14.25 -9.68 2.48
CA GLY A 65 -15.05 -9.89 1.29
C GLY A 65 -15.54 -8.63 0.59
N VAL A 66 -15.24 -7.46 1.12
CA VAL A 66 -15.68 -6.19 0.55
C VAL A 66 -14.52 -5.51 -0.17
N ASP A 67 -14.73 -5.16 -1.45
CA ASP A 67 -13.74 -4.37 -2.20
C ASP A 67 -13.82 -2.92 -1.71
N VAL A 68 -12.73 -2.46 -1.09
CA VAL A 68 -12.67 -1.12 -0.50
C VAL A 68 -11.90 -0.13 -1.36
N THR A 69 -11.44 -0.55 -2.53
CA THR A 69 -10.60 0.29 -3.40
C THR A 69 -11.27 1.64 -3.68
N ARG A 70 -12.49 1.60 -4.20
CA ARG A 70 -13.19 2.82 -4.58
C ARG A 70 -13.60 3.64 -3.38
N PHE A 71 -14.05 2.98 -2.33
CA PHE A 71 -14.45 3.68 -1.10
C PHE A 71 -13.29 4.50 -0.54
N VAL A 72 -12.11 3.90 -0.46
CA VAL A 72 -10.92 4.60 0.04
C VAL A 72 -10.51 5.72 -0.90
N ALA A 73 -10.53 5.48 -2.21
CA ALA A 73 -10.17 6.49 -3.19
C ALA A 73 -11.09 7.71 -3.09
N ASP A 74 -12.40 7.48 -3.01
CA ASP A 74 -13.38 8.57 -2.91
C ASP A 74 -13.20 9.36 -1.62
N GLU A 75 -12.94 8.69 -0.52
CA GLU A 75 -12.73 9.36 0.77
C GLU A 75 -11.45 10.19 0.78
N VAL A 76 -10.37 9.68 0.20
CA VAL A 76 -9.13 10.44 0.09
C VAL A 76 -9.32 11.67 -0.81
N ASP A 77 -10.04 11.51 -1.91
CA ASP A 77 -10.36 12.64 -2.81
C ASP A 77 -11.18 13.71 -2.08
N ARG A 78 -12.11 13.30 -1.23
CA ARG A 78 -12.91 14.22 -0.43
C ARG A 78 -12.05 15.02 0.54
N ARG A 79 -11.04 14.39 1.15
CA ARG A 79 -10.13 15.03 2.10
C ARG A 79 -9.06 15.84 1.40
N GLU A 80 -8.65 15.43 0.22
CA GLU A 80 -7.57 16.04 -0.55
C GLU A 80 -8.06 16.25 -1.99
N PRO A 81 -8.91 17.27 -2.23
CA PRO A 81 -9.51 17.47 -3.56
C PRO A 81 -8.50 17.65 -4.67
N GLU A 82 -7.33 18.19 -4.38
CA GLU A 82 -6.26 18.36 -5.38
C GLU A 82 -5.77 17.02 -5.94
N ARG A 83 -5.97 15.94 -5.21
CA ARG A 83 -5.58 14.62 -5.67
C ARG A 83 -6.42 14.15 -6.85
N ALA A 84 -7.70 14.49 -6.88
CA ALA A 84 -8.57 14.15 -7.98
C ALA A 84 -8.14 14.83 -9.28
N LEU A 85 -7.53 16.01 -9.18
CA LEU A 85 -7.02 16.76 -10.33
C LEU A 85 -5.80 16.10 -10.95
N MET A 86 -5.16 15.19 -10.24
CA MET A 86 -4.02 14.43 -10.75
C MET A 86 -4.42 13.17 -11.51
N ARG A 87 -5.70 12.97 -11.73
CA ARG A 87 -6.26 11.87 -12.53
C ARG A 87 -6.95 12.45 -13.75
N PRO A 88 -6.18 12.99 -14.72
CA PRO A 88 -6.76 13.67 -15.88
C PRO A 88 -7.48 12.68 -16.80
N GLU A 89 -8.70 13.06 -17.20
CA GLU A 89 -9.48 12.31 -18.17
C GLU A 89 -9.46 12.98 -19.53
N ASP A 90 -8.92 14.21 -19.60
CA ASP A 90 -8.80 14.97 -20.82
C ASP A 90 -7.50 15.77 -20.84
N PRO A 91 -7.10 16.34 -22.00
CA PRO A 91 -5.82 17.08 -22.10
C PRO A 91 -5.73 18.29 -21.20
N ALA A 92 -6.82 19.01 -20.99
CA ALA A 92 -6.80 20.20 -20.12
C ALA A 92 -6.61 19.76 -18.66
N GLY A 93 -7.31 18.71 -18.25
CA GLY A 93 -7.13 18.15 -16.90
C GLY A 93 -5.73 17.61 -16.70
N PHE A 94 -5.12 17.04 -17.74
CA PHE A 94 -3.76 16.54 -17.67
C PHE A 94 -2.76 17.66 -17.37
N VAL A 95 -2.87 18.80 -18.05
CA VAL A 95 -1.97 19.93 -17.82
C VAL A 95 -2.12 20.47 -16.41
N ALA A 96 -3.37 20.66 -15.97
CA ALA A 96 -3.62 21.12 -14.60
C ALA A 96 -3.08 20.15 -13.55
N ALA A 97 -3.26 18.86 -13.78
CA ALA A 97 -2.77 17.83 -12.87
C ALA A 97 -1.25 17.81 -12.82
N TRP A 98 -0.59 18.01 -13.96
CA TRP A 98 0.87 18.05 -14.02
C TRP A 98 1.44 19.19 -13.19
N ASP A 99 0.88 20.40 -13.35
CA ASP A 99 1.33 21.57 -12.59
C ASP A 99 1.11 21.33 -11.09
N LEU A 100 -0.02 20.76 -10.72
CA LEU A 100 -0.31 20.43 -9.33
C LEU A 100 0.67 19.40 -8.79
N LEU A 101 1.01 18.40 -9.58
CA LEU A 101 1.94 17.36 -9.19
C LEU A 101 3.34 17.94 -8.90
N GLU A 102 3.82 18.86 -9.71
CA GLU A 102 5.10 19.51 -9.45
C GLU A 102 5.09 20.27 -8.12
N THR A 103 3.98 20.92 -7.81
CA THR A 103 3.83 21.65 -6.55
C THR A 103 3.79 20.69 -5.37
N LEU A 104 2.97 19.65 -5.45
CA LEU A 104 2.75 18.72 -4.34
C LEU A 104 3.94 17.79 -4.13
N ALA A 105 4.73 17.51 -5.17
CA ALA A 105 5.92 16.68 -5.04
C ALA A 105 6.94 17.26 -4.07
N ARG A 106 6.92 18.58 -3.85
CA ARG A 106 7.80 19.28 -2.91
C ARG A 106 7.25 19.34 -1.49
N HIS A 107 6.05 18.81 -1.27
CA HIS A 107 5.32 18.93 -0.01
C HIS A 107 4.88 17.55 0.51
N ARG A 108 3.83 17.58 1.33
CA ARG A 108 3.33 16.39 2.04
C ARG A 108 2.88 15.24 1.13
N TRP A 109 2.37 15.54 -0.07
CA TRP A 109 1.91 14.50 -0.99
C TRP A 109 3.05 13.56 -1.35
N PHE A 110 4.18 14.12 -1.74
CA PHE A 110 5.37 13.35 -2.05
C PHE A 110 5.92 12.63 -0.82
N LEU A 111 5.94 13.32 0.33
CA LEU A 111 6.46 12.76 1.57
C LEU A 111 5.68 11.53 2.05
N ARG A 112 4.39 11.46 1.72
CA ARG A 112 3.56 10.29 2.07
C ARG A 112 4.07 8.99 1.49
N PHE A 113 4.66 9.05 0.31
CA PHE A 113 5.13 7.87 -0.39
C PHE A 113 6.62 7.60 -0.20
N THR A 114 7.33 8.49 0.44
CA THR A 114 8.77 8.35 0.68
C THR A 114 9.10 7.99 2.14
N THR A 115 8.15 8.15 3.02
CA THR A 115 8.30 7.76 4.42
C THR A 115 7.56 6.46 4.66
#